data_f389eed99391a1f701d72d78eb0fb114
#
_entry.id   f389eed99391a1f701d72d78eb0fb114
#
_cell.length_a   1.000
_cell.length_b   1.000
_cell.length_c   1.000
_cell.angle_alpha   90.00
_cell.angle_beta   90.00
_cell.angle_gamma   90.00
#
_symmetry.space_group_name_H-M   'P 1'
#
loop_
_entity.id
_entity.type
_entity.pdbx_description
1 polymer ?
#
loop_
_entity_poly.entity_id
_entity_poly.type
_entity_poly.pdbx_seq_one_letter_code
_entity_poly.pdbx_strand_id
1 'polypeptide(L)'
;VNVNTPDINLSIEDFSVANGEILFGLSAIRNVGDITAEKIVLERENGAYETVQDFLARTDSRSLNKRGVEAMIQGGAFDKFGFPRRGLYDSIIDLIEDAKGLKKSKNNSQGSLFDLEEQSSELTIVKNIEWDKKELLDREREMLGFFVSEDPLEGYGEIFRSESTHSIIELMDLEEDEEVNVAITGLVSNVQKRVSRRGNAWIQFDLQESTGS
;
A
#
# COMPACT_ATOMS: atom_id res chain seq x y z
N VAL A 1 -15.38 -10.96 2.79
CA VAL A 1 -14.06 -11.59 2.92
C VAL A 1 -13.06 -10.48 3.19
N ASN A 2 -12.31 -10.58 4.30
CA ASN A 2 -11.30 -9.59 4.64
C ASN A 2 -10.10 -9.72 3.71
N VAL A 3 -9.59 -8.58 3.27
CA VAL A 3 -8.32 -8.46 2.53
C VAL A 3 -7.31 -7.82 3.47
N ASN A 4 -6.20 -8.49 3.70
CA ASN A 4 -5.11 -7.96 4.52
C ASN A 4 -4.11 -7.19 3.66
N THR A 5 -3.50 -6.15 4.22
CA THR A 5 -2.37 -5.45 3.59
C THR A 5 -1.25 -6.42 3.24
N PRO A 6 -0.45 -6.12 2.21
CA PRO A 6 0.72 -6.94 1.92
C PRO A 6 1.66 -7.01 3.13
N ASP A 7 2.33 -8.13 3.26
CA ASP A 7 3.33 -8.36 4.31
C ASP A 7 4.58 -8.96 3.67
N ILE A 8 5.74 -8.35 3.87
CA ILE A 8 6.99 -8.75 3.24
C ILE A 8 7.39 -10.19 3.58
N ASN A 9 6.95 -10.70 4.74
CA ASN A 9 7.26 -12.03 5.23
C ASN A 9 6.17 -13.08 4.94
N LEU A 10 4.95 -12.67 4.59
CA LEU A 10 3.82 -13.58 4.40
C LEU A 10 3.29 -13.61 2.97
N SER A 11 3.21 -12.43 2.31
CA SER A 11 2.69 -12.32 0.94
C SER A 11 3.55 -13.11 -0.06
N ILE A 12 2.90 -13.75 -1.01
CA ILE A 12 3.55 -14.34 -2.18
C ILE A 12 3.43 -13.39 -3.38
N GLU A 13 3.82 -13.84 -4.57
CA GLU A 13 3.76 -13.03 -5.79
C GLU A 13 2.33 -12.55 -6.04
N ASP A 14 1.38 -13.47 -6.11
CA ASP A 14 -0.03 -13.21 -6.36
C ASP A 14 -0.85 -13.18 -5.06
N PHE A 15 -2.13 -12.79 -5.18
CA PHE A 15 -3.08 -12.91 -4.08
C PHE A 15 -3.18 -14.35 -3.60
N SER A 16 -3.24 -14.54 -2.30
CA SER A 16 -3.36 -15.86 -1.69
C SER A 16 -4.43 -15.85 -0.60
N VAL A 17 -4.88 -17.05 -0.22
CA VAL A 17 -5.83 -17.21 0.88
C VAL A 17 -5.11 -17.91 2.03
N ALA A 18 -5.10 -17.25 3.19
CA ALA A 18 -4.56 -17.80 4.42
C ALA A 18 -5.56 -17.59 5.55
N ASN A 19 -5.89 -18.67 6.29
CA ASN A 19 -6.83 -18.62 7.41
C ASN A 19 -8.23 -18.05 7.10
N GLY A 20 -8.69 -18.14 5.83
CA GLY A 20 -9.98 -17.62 5.40
C GLY A 20 -9.97 -16.11 5.03
N GLU A 21 -8.82 -15.49 5.04
CA GLU A 21 -8.60 -14.10 4.64
C GLU A 21 -7.76 -14.03 3.35
N ILE A 22 -7.95 -13.02 2.55
CA ILE A 22 -7.14 -12.76 1.36
C ILE A 22 -5.90 -11.99 1.78
N LEU A 23 -4.73 -12.49 1.43
CA LEU A 23 -3.46 -11.80 1.60
C LEU A 23 -3.08 -11.14 0.27
N PHE A 24 -2.77 -9.85 0.30
CA PHE A 24 -2.40 -9.07 -0.87
C PHE A 24 -1.08 -9.56 -1.48
N GLY A 25 -1.05 -9.78 -2.80
CA GLY A 25 0.13 -10.22 -3.53
C GLY A 25 1.16 -9.11 -3.71
N LEU A 26 2.46 -9.45 -3.63
CA LEU A 26 3.53 -8.44 -3.77
C LEU A 26 3.58 -7.83 -5.17
N SER A 27 3.31 -8.62 -6.22
CA SER A 27 3.33 -8.13 -7.61
C SER A 27 2.18 -7.17 -7.93
N ALA A 28 1.08 -7.23 -7.16
CA ALA A 28 -0.05 -6.33 -7.31
C ALA A 28 0.21 -4.93 -6.72
N ILE A 29 1.29 -4.75 -5.95
CA ILE A 29 1.70 -3.42 -5.48
C ILE A 29 2.27 -2.63 -6.67
N ARG A 30 1.79 -1.42 -6.87
CA ARG A 30 2.30 -0.53 -7.93
C ARG A 30 3.81 -0.37 -7.84
N ASN A 31 4.51 -0.40 -8.98
CA ASN A 31 5.97 -0.33 -9.08
C ASN A 31 6.72 -1.56 -8.53
N VAL A 32 6.05 -2.61 -8.10
CA VAL A 32 6.65 -3.90 -7.76
C VAL A 32 6.27 -4.88 -8.87
N GLY A 33 7.21 -5.22 -9.72
CA GLY A 33 6.98 -6.15 -10.84
C GLY A 33 7.13 -7.61 -10.39
N ASP A 34 6.58 -8.53 -11.20
CA ASP A 34 6.57 -9.98 -10.92
C ASP A 34 7.97 -10.53 -10.57
N ILE A 35 8.98 -10.18 -11.36
CA ILE A 35 10.37 -10.61 -11.12
C ILE A 35 10.90 -10.14 -9.76
N THR A 36 10.48 -8.95 -9.32
CA THR A 36 10.87 -8.41 -8.01
C THR A 36 10.17 -9.17 -6.90
N ALA A 37 8.87 -9.41 -7.04
CA ALA A 37 8.07 -10.16 -6.08
C ALA A 37 8.60 -11.60 -5.93
N GLU A 38 8.85 -12.30 -7.04
CA GLU A 38 9.45 -13.64 -7.06
C GLU A 38 10.78 -13.70 -6.30
N LYS A 39 11.68 -12.74 -6.56
CA LYS A 39 12.98 -12.70 -5.88
C LYS A 39 12.87 -12.43 -4.38
N ILE A 40 11.92 -11.59 -3.96
CA ILE A 40 11.66 -11.33 -2.54
C ILE A 40 11.18 -12.60 -1.86
N VAL A 41 10.23 -13.32 -2.48
CA VAL A 41 9.69 -14.58 -1.96
C VAL A 41 10.77 -15.65 -1.90
N LEU A 42 11.57 -15.81 -2.95
CA LEU A 42 12.66 -16.79 -3.01
C LEU A 42 13.76 -16.50 -1.96
N GLU A 43 14.18 -15.23 -1.81
CA GLU A 43 15.20 -14.86 -0.82
C GLU A 43 14.72 -15.14 0.61
N ARG A 44 13.44 -15.07 0.86
CA ARG A 44 12.82 -15.37 2.16
C ARG A 44 12.97 -16.85 2.56
N GLU A 45 13.23 -17.77 1.63
CA GLU A 45 13.56 -19.18 1.93
C GLU A 45 14.86 -19.30 2.76
N ASN A 46 15.77 -18.32 2.67
CA ASN A 46 16.96 -18.23 3.49
C ASN A 46 16.71 -17.74 4.94
N GLY A 47 15.44 -17.52 5.29
CA GLY A 47 14.94 -17.00 6.57
C GLY A 47 14.07 -15.76 6.36
N ALA A 48 13.12 -15.56 7.28
CA ALA A 48 12.29 -14.36 7.28
C ALA A 48 13.16 -13.09 7.37
N TYR A 49 12.65 -11.98 6.85
CA TYR A 49 13.30 -10.68 7.05
C TYR A 49 13.05 -10.21 8.48
N GLU A 50 14.12 -9.91 9.21
CA GLU A 50 14.04 -9.52 10.62
C GLU A 50 13.82 -8.01 10.79
N THR A 51 14.37 -7.20 9.87
CA THR A 51 14.30 -5.74 9.86
C THR A 51 14.16 -5.20 8.45
N VAL A 52 13.82 -3.92 8.30
CA VAL A 52 13.82 -3.23 6.99
C VAL A 52 15.22 -3.19 6.39
N GLN A 53 16.24 -2.99 7.23
CA GLN A 53 17.65 -3.00 6.79
C GLN A 53 18.08 -4.39 6.30
N ASP A 54 17.70 -5.47 7.02
CA ASP A 54 17.96 -6.84 6.57
C ASP A 54 17.32 -7.10 5.21
N PHE A 55 16.07 -6.69 5.02
CA PHE A 55 15.40 -6.74 3.73
C PHE A 55 16.17 -6.00 2.64
N LEU A 56 16.57 -4.76 2.88
CA LEU A 56 17.32 -3.95 1.92
C LEU A 56 18.72 -4.52 1.62
N ALA A 57 19.36 -5.11 2.62
CA ALA A 57 20.68 -5.72 2.47
C ALA A 57 20.61 -7.03 1.65
N ARG A 58 19.57 -7.84 1.85
CA ARG A 58 19.41 -9.14 1.18
C ARG A 58 18.83 -9.00 -0.22
N THR A 59 17.98 -8.03 -0.44
CA THR A 59 17.33 -7.83 -1.75
C THR A 59 18.32 -7.25 -2.76
N ASP A 60 18.26 -7.76 -4.02
CA ASP A 60 19.09 -7.25 -5.10
C ASP A 60 18.63 -5.87 -5.58
N SER A 61 19.47 -4.87 -5.39
CA SER A 61 19.22 -3.49 -5.81
C SER A 61 19.01 -3.29 -7.32
N ARG A 62 19.31 -4.30 -8.15
CA ARG A 62 19.04 -4.27 -9.60
C ARG A 62 17.58 -4.62 -9.91
N SER A 63 16.96 -5.44 -9.08
CA SER A 63 15.56 -5.84 -9.23
C SER A 63 14.61 -4.96 -8.45
N LEU A 64 15.04 -4.43 -7.30
CA LEU A 64 14.24 -3.55 -6.45
C LEU A 64 14.82 -2.14 -6.48
N ASN A 65 14.13 -1.22 -7.14
CA ASN A 65 14.49 0.20 -7.15
C ASN A 65 13.83 0.95 -5.98
N LYS A 66 14.29 2.17 -5.72
CA LYS A 66 13.75 3.04 -4.65
C LYS A 66 12.22 3.18 -4.72
N ARG A 67 11.66 3.34 -5.93
CA ARG A 67 10.19 3.50 -6.11
C ARG A 67 9.41 2.26 -5.69
N GLY A 68 9.96 1.07 -5.92
CA GLY A 68 9.35 -0.18 -5.46
C GLY A 68 9.34 -0.28 -3.94
N VAL A 69 10.43 0.11 -3.27
CA VAL A 69 10.48 0.14 -1.79
C VAL A 69 9.51 1.18 -1.25
N GLU A 70 9.47 2.39 -1.81
CA GLU A 70 8.53 3.44 -1.44
C GLU A 70 7.07 2.99 -1.60
N ALA A 71 6.76 2.26 -2.66
CA ALA A 71 5.43 1.70 -2.89
C ALA A 71 5.06 0.63 -1.87
N MET A 72 5.98 -0.27 -1.53
CA MET A 72 5.80 -1.27 -0.49
C MET A 72 5.58 -0.64 0.89
N ILE A 73 6.33 0.43 1.24
CA ILE A 73 6.13 1.18 2.47
C ILE A 73 4.72 1.78 2.51
N GLN A 74 4.31 2.49 1.46
CA GLN A 74 3.00 3.13 1.38
C GLN A 74 1.85 2.11 1.38
N GLY A 75 2.05 0.95 0.77
CA GLY A 75 1.11 -0.17 0.78
C GLY A 75 1.08 -0.99 2.07
N GLY A 76 1.95 -0.70 3.05
CA GLY A 76 1.93 -1.37 4.36
C GLY A 76 2.73 -2.67 4.46
N ALA A 77 3.53 -3.03 3.44
CA ALA A 77 4.26 -4.31 3.42
C ALA A 77 5.29 -4.47 4.57
N PHE A 78 5.64 -3.39 5.25
CA PHE A 78 6.60 -3.36 6.37
C PHE A 78 5.95 -3.07 7.73
N ASP A 79 4.62 -2.99 7.84
CA ASP A 79 3.92 -2.60 9.07
C ASP A 79 4.25 -3.51 10.26
N LYS A 80 4.57 -4.79 10.01
CA LYS A 80 4.96 -5.76 11.04
C LYS A 80 6.26 -5.41 11.77
N PHE A 81 7.10 -4.56 11.21
CA PHE A 81 8.29 -4.06 11.88
C PHE A 81 7.99 -2.94 12.89
N GLY A 82 6.75 -2.44 12.94
CA GLY A 82 6.31 -1.50 13.97
C GLY A 82 6.74 -0.05 13.76
N PHE A 83 7.24 0.31 12.60
CA PHE A 83 7.58 1.70 12.26
C PHE A 83 6.43 2.41 11.56
N PRO A 84 6.23 3.72 11.81
CA PRO A 84 5.32 4.54 11.03
C PRO A 84 5.70 4.54 9.54
N ARG A 85 4.72 4.41 8.65
CA ARG A 85 4.97 4.37 7.20
C ARG A 85 5.65 5.64 6.71
N ARG A 86 5.24 6.83 7.19
CA ARG A 86 5.91 8.10 6.87
C ARG A 86 7.34 8.13 7.35
N GLY A 87 7.59 7.66 8.57
CA GLY A 87 8.94 7.60 9.13
C GLY A 87 9.89 6.79 8.26
N LEU A 88 9.44 5.59 7.82
CA LEU A 88 10.19 4.75 6.87
C LEU A 88 10.38 5.45 5.52
N TYR A 89 9.32 6.03 4.97
CA TYR A 89 9.34 6.71 3.66
C TYR A 89 10.35 7.86 3.64
N ASP A 90 10.34 8.71 4.66
CA ASP A 90 11.24 9.87 4.77
C ASP A 90 12.71 9.45 5.02
N SER A 91 12.92 8.26 5.60
CA SER A 91 14.26 7.76 5.95
C SER A 91 14.82 6.74 4.94
N ILE A 92 14.12 6.46 3.85
CA ILE A 92 14.46 5.36 2.93
C ILE A 92 15.87 5.49 2.31
N ILE A 93 16.34 6.70 2.04
CA ILE A 93 17.66 6.93 1.46
C ILE A 93 18.74 6.52 2.45
N ASP A 94 18.62 6.98 3.70
CA ASP A 94 19.55 6.69 4.77
C ASP A 94 19.59 5.19 5.08
N LEU A 95 18.42 4.54 5.11
CA LEU A 95 18.29 3.09 5.27
C LEU A 95 18.97 2.30 4.14
N ILE A 96 18.82 2.74 2.89
CA ILE A 96 19.48 2.09 1.74
C ILE A 96 21.01 2.25 1.82
N GLU A 97 21.50 3.41 2.25
CA GLU A 97 22.93 3.67 2.41
C GLU A 97 23.54 2.83 3.54
N ASP A 98 22.84 2.74 4.65
CA ASP A 98 23.24 1.93 5.80
C ASP A 98 23.27 0.43 5.44
N ALA A 99 22.21 -0.09 4.80
CA ALA A 99 22.15 -1.46 4.32
C ALA A 99 23.31 -1.81 3.34
N LYS A 100 23.75 -0.87 2.50
CA LYS A 100 24.95 -1.07 1.66
C LYS A 100 26.24 -1.15 2.47
N GLY A 101 26.32 -0.43 3.56
CA GLY A 101 27.43 -0.49 4.52
C GLY A 101 27.52 -1.88 5.16
N LEU A 102 26.42 -2.40 5.66
CA LEU A 102 26.30 -3.75 6.25
C LEU A 102 26.69 -4.85 5.25
N LYS A 103 26.23 -4.76 4.00
CA LYS A 103 26.57 -5.71 2.93
C LYS A 103 28.08 -5.75 2.64
N LYS A 104 28.79 -4.63 2.73
CA LYS A 104 30.24 -4.55 2.56
C LYS A 104 30.97 -5.17 3.74
N SER A 105 30.51 -4.98 4.97
CA SER A 105 31.14 -5.54 6.17
C SER A 105 30.98 -7.06 6.24
N LYS A 106 29.82 -7.62 5.89
CA LYS A 106 29.58 -9.08 5.82
C LYS A 106 30.45 -9.78 4.77
N ASN A 107 30.78 -9.10 3.65
CA ASN A 107 31.66 -9.64 2.62
C ASN A 107 33.18 -9.60 3.00
N ASN A 108 33.58 -8.83 3.99
CA ASN A 108 34.94 -8.72 4.47
C ASN A 108 35.17 -9.58 5.72
N SER A 109 34.75 -10.82 5.73
CA SER A 109 34.97 -11.92 6.65
C SER A 109 35.93 -11.62 7.82
N GLN A 110 35.47 -10.99 8.88
CA GLN A 110 36.00 -11.18 10.23
C GLN A 110 34.83 -10.99 11.19
N GLY A 111 34.46 -12.07 11.89
CA GLY A 111 33.41 -12.08 12.87
C GLY A 111 33.55 -10.91 13.85
N SER A 112 32.60 -10.05 13.86
CA SER A 112 32.58 -8.85 14.66
C SER A 112 31.36 -8.77 15.54
N LEU A 113 31.59 -8.29 16.73
CA LEU A 113 30.70 -7.94 17.83
C LEU A 113 29.51 -7.03 17.45
N PHE A 114 29.19 -6.86 16.16
CA PHE A 114 28.29 -5.86 15.60
C PHE A 114 26.81 -6.33 15.50
N ASP A 115 26.48 -7.59 15.72
CA ASP A 115 25.11 -8.11 15.61
C ASP A 115 24.12 -7.46 16.62
N LEU A 116 24.62 -6.86 17.70
CA LEU A 116 23.79 -6.14 18.68
C LEU A 116 23.59 -4.65 18.36
N GLU A 117 24.41 -4.07 17.46
CA GLU A 117 24.27 -2.68 17.04
C GLU A 117 23.29 -2.52 15.85
N GLU A 118 23.01 -3.59 15.09
CA GLU A 118 22.16 -3.54 13.89
C GLU A 118 20.69 -3.12 14.21
N GLN A 119 20.09 -3.65 15.28
CA GLN A 119 18.74 -3.25 15.68
C GLN A 119 18.65 -1.83 16.27
N SER A 120 19.74 -1.32 16.82
CA SER A 120 19.79 0.03 17.38
C SER A 120 19.91 1.13 16.33
N SER A 121 20.45 0.84 15.14
CA SER A 121 20.64 1.84 14.08
C SER A 121 19.31 2.19 13.39
N GLU A 122 18.42 1.22 13.12
CA GLU A 122 17.12 1.45 12.52
C GLU A 122 16.24 2.38 13.37
N LEU A 123 16.17 2.12 14.68
CA LEU A 123 15.45 2.96 15.64
C LEU A 123 15.96 4.41 15.69
N THR A 124 17.23 4.62 15.32
CA THR A 124 17.83 5.95 15.31
C THR A 124 17.59 6.68 13.97
N ILE A 125 17.54 5.93 12.87
CA ILE A 125 17.35 6.48 11.51
C ILE A 125 15.89 6.79 11.25
N VAL A 126 14.97 5.89 11.64
CA VAL A 126 13.54 6.04 11.35
C VAL A 126 12.88 7.02 12.30
N LYS A 127 12.29 8.07 11.73
CA LYS A 127 11.54 9.08 12.51
C LYS A 127 10.22 8.52 12.97
N ASN A 128 9.83 8.80 14.22
CA ASN A 128 8.53 8.42 14.77
C ASN A 128 7.45 9.45 14.38
N ILE A 129 7.17 9.56 13.07
CA ILE A 129 6.13 10.44 12.52
C ILE A 129 5.28 9.66 11.54
N GLU A 130 3.97 9.92 11.54
CA GLU A 130 3.04 9.29 10.60
C GLU A 130 2.28 10.34 9.79
N TRP A 131 1.79 9.96 8.60
CA TRP A 131 0.83 10.75 7.84
C TRP A 131 -0.48 10.88 8.62
N ASP A 132 -1.24 11.94 8.37
CA ASP A 132 -2.62 11.94 8.85
C ASP A 132 -3.40 10.79 8.19
N LYS A 133 -4.51 10.40 8.82
CA LYS A 133 -5.30 9.24 8.40
C LYS A 133 -5.71 9.30 6.92
N LYS A 134 -6.10 10.48 6.45
CA LYS A 134 -6.54 10.66 5.06
C LYS A 134 -5.37 10.46 4.10
N GLU A 135 -4.24 11.10 4.35
CA GLU A 135 -3.05 10.98 3.51
C GLU A 135 -2.53 9.53 3.49
N LEU A 136 -2.55 8.84 4.62
CA LEU A 136 -2.15 7.44 4.72
C LEU A 136 -3.01 6.54 3.84
N LEU A 137 -4.33 6.67 3.93
CA LEU A 137 -5.27 5.90 3.11
C LEU A 137 -5.20 6.25 1.61
N ASP A 138 -5.04 7.53 1.27
CA ASP A 138 -4.88 7.96 -0.11
C ASP A 138 -3.61 7.36 -0.75
N ARG A 139 -2.49 7.32 -0.01
CA ARG A 139 -1.23 6.71 -0.44
C ARG A 139 -1.34 5.19 -0.57
N GLU A 140 -1.97 4.53 0.39
CA GLU A 140 -2.24 3.09 0.32
C GLU A 140 -3.04 2.74 -0.93
N ARG A 141 -4.15 3.46 -1.15
CA ARG A 141 -4.98 3.27 -2.34
C ARG A 141 -4.22 3.53 -3.64
N GLU A 142 -3.35 4.52 -3.68
CA GLU A 142 -2.53 4.79 -4.87
C GLU A 142 -1.62 3.60 -5.21
N MET A 143 -1.11 2.90 -4.20
CA MET A 143 -0.20 1.76 -4.39
C MET A 143 -0.92 0.41 -4.56
N LEU A 144 -2.03 0.21 -3.87
CA LEU A 144 -2.78 -1.06 -3.87
C LEU A 144 -4.00 -1.05 -4.81
N GLY A 145 -4.47 0.13 -5.24
CA GLY A 145 -5.66 0.28 -6.08
C GLY A 145 -6.97 0.45 -5.30
N PHE A 146 -7.03 0.04 -4.04
CA PHE A 146 -8.18 0.19 -3.16
C PHE A 146 -7.74 0.33 -1.68
N PHE A 147 -8.66 0.68 -0.81
CA PHE A 147 -8.41 0.78 0.63
C PHE A 147 -8.41 -0.62 1.25
N VAL A 148 -7.37 -0.97 1.97
CA VAL A 148 -7.19 -2.29 2.59
C VAL A 148 -7.16 -2.20 4.11
N SER A 149 -6.40 -1.25 4.67
CA SER A 149 -6.22 -1.16 6.12
C SER A 149 -7.46 -0.66 6.84
N GLU A 150 -8.21 0.26 6.24
CA GLU A 150 -9.45 0.79 6.78
C GLU A 150 -10.40 1.21 5.65
N ASP A 151 -11.71 1.14 5.90
CA ASP A 151 -12.71 1.73 5.01
C ASP A 151 -12.87 3.22 5.34
N PRO A 152 -12.55 4.15 4.41
CA PRO A 152 -12.75 5.58 4.63
C PRO A 152 -14.23 5.96 4.82
N LEU A 153 -15.16 5.07 4.49
CA LEU A 153 -16.60 5.25 4.61
C LEU A 153 -17.16 4.63 5.90
N GLU A 154 -16.29 4.00 6.72
CA GLU A 154 -16.69 3.46 8.01
C GLU A 154 -17.31 4.54 8.89
N GLY A 155 -18.49 4.26 9.43
CA GLY A 155 -19.26 5.21 10.25
C GLY A 155 -20.19 6.16 9.48
N TYR A 156 -20.09 6.24 8.15
CA TYR A 156 -20.99 7.08 7.32
C TYR A 156 -22.22 6.33 6.77
N GLY A 157 -22.35 5.04 7.04
CA GLY A 157 -23.41 4.20 6.45
C GLY A 157 -24.84 4.66 6.75
N GLU A 158 -25.11 5.29 7.91
CA GLU A 158 -26.43 5.87 8.20
C GLU A 158 -26.69 7.14 7.38
N ILE A 159 -25.67 7.98 7.22
CA ILE A 159 -25.76 9.21 6.41
C ILE A 159 -26.03 8.83 4.94
N PHE A 160 -25.31 7.83 4.42
CA PHE A 160 -25.52 7.38 3.04
C PHE A 160 -26.94 6.87 2.84
N ARG A 161 -27.47 6.07 3.76
CA ARG A 161 -28.86 5.56 3.68
C ARG A 161 -29.90 6.65 3.79
N SER A 162 -29.67 7.70 4.57
CA SER A 162 -30.61 8.80 4.75
C SER A 162 -30.63 9.80 3.61
N GLU A 163 -29.49 10.01 2.94
CA GLU A 163 -29.30 11.03 1.92
C GLU A 163 -29.36 10.46 0.47
N SER A 164 -29.20 9.14 0.31
CA SER A 164 -29.33 8.48 -0.98
C SER A 164 -30.76 7.99 -1.22
N THR A 165 -31.26 8.19 -2.45
CA THR A 165 -32.53 7.59 -2.89
C THR A 165 -32.33 6.23 -3.55
N HIS A 166 -31.14 6.00 -4.12
CA HIS A 166 -30.77 4.76 -4.81
C HIS A 166 -29.32 4.45 -4.52
N SER A 167 -28.96 3.18 -4.58
CA SER A 167 -27.57 2.70 -4.62
C SER A 167 -27.01 2.74 -6.05
N ILE A 168 -25.70 2.73 -6.19
CA ILE A 168 -25.03 2.64 -7.51
C ILE A 168 -25.45 1.35 -8.23
N ILE A 169 -25.60 0.25 -7.51
CA ILE A 169 -26.01 -1.05 -8.07
C ILE A 169 -27.43 -0.96 -8.66
N GLU A 170 -28.37 -0.38 -7.92
CA GLU A 170 -29.76 -0.19 -8.42
C GLU A 170 -29.80 0.66 -9.67
N LEU A 171 -28.89 1.66 -9.81
CA LEU A 171 -28.81 2.47 -11.02
C LEU A 171 -28.25 1.73 -12.23
N MET A 172 -27.39 0.73 -12.01
CA MET A 172 -26.85 -0.09 -13.09
C MET A 172 -27.90 -1.06 -13.65
N ASP A 173 -28.96 -1.35 -12.90
CA ASP A 173 -30.05 -2.23 -13.28
C ASP A 173 -31.24 -1.47 -13.97
N LEU A 174 -31.17 -0.12 -14.08
CA LEU A 174 -32.17 0.67 -14.80
C LEU A 174 -32.10 0.39 -16.30
N GLU A 175 -33.31 0.39 -16.95
CA GLU A 175 -33.39 0.25 -18.40
C GLU A 175 -32.89 1.53 -19.10
N GLU A 176 -32.31 1.40 -20.31
CA GLU A 176 -31.65 2.49 -21.05
C GLU A 176 -32.53 3.71 -21.33
N ASP A 177 -33.84 3.54 -21.34
CA ASP A 177 -34.82 4.59 -21.64
C ASP A 177 -35.51 5.18 -20.40
N GLU A 178 -35.08 4.83 -19.18
CA GLU A 178 -35.69 5.28 -17.93
C GLU A 178 -35.02 6.54 -17.39
N GLU A 179 -35.75 7.67 -17.36
CA GLU A 179 -35.30 8.90 -16.71
C GLU A 179 -35.71 8.94 -15.24
N VAL A 180 -34.74 8.83 -14.33
CA VAL A 180 -34.99 8.85 -12.89
C VAL A 180 -34.19 9.96 -12.20
N ASN A 181 -34.87 10.71 -11.32
CA ASN A 181 -34.17 11.66 -10.45
C ASN A 181 -33.62 10.93 -9.24
N VAL A 182 -32.30 10.94 -9.10
CA VAL A 182 -31.60 10.22 -8.03
C VAL A 182 -30.73 11.15 -7.18
N ALA A 183 -30.64 10.84 -5.91
CA ALA A 183 -29.60 11.36 -5.02
C ALA A 183 -28.70 10.17 -4.62
N ILE A 184 -27.39 10.33 -4.80
CA ILE A 184 -26.39 9.33 -4.45
C ILE A 184 -25.34 9.99 -3.56
N THR A 185 -24.99 9.30 -2.49
CA THR A 185 -23.90 9.71 -1.60
C THR A 185 -22.77 8.72 -1.67
N GLY A 186 -21.54 9.20 -1.59
CA GLY A 186 -20.35 8.35 -1.66
C GLY A 186 -19.05 9.13 -1.57
N LEU A 187 -17.96 8.39 -1.60
CA LEU A 187 -16.60 8.96 -1.66
C LEU A 187 -16.27 9.36 -3.09
N VAL A 188 -16.05 10.66 -3.29
CA VAL A 188 -15.61 11.21 -4.58
C VAL A 188 -14.09 11.07 -4.70
N SER A 189 -13.65 10.48 -5.82
CA SER A 189 -12.22 10.31 -6.12
C SER A 189 -11.93 10.57 -7.61
N ASN A 190 -10.65 10.61 -8.00
CA ASN A 190 -10.20 10.78 -9.39
C ASN A 190 -10.82 12.01 -10.11
N VAL A 191 -11.00 13.10 -9.40
CA VAL A 191 -11.61 14.32 -9.95
C VAL A 191 -10.76 14.92 -11.07
N GLN A 192 -11.28 14.94 -12.28
CA GLN A 192 -10.64 15.50 -13.47
C GLN A 192 -11.46 16.64 -14.04
N LYS A 193 -10.85 17.82 -14.16
CA LYS A 193 -11.44 18.94 -14.88
C LYS A 193 -11.09 18.82 -16.37
N ARG A 194 -12.09 18.87 -17.21
CA ARG A 194 -11.94 18.79 -18.68
C ARG A 194 -12.67 19.94 -19.36
N VAL A 195 -12.23 20.28 -20.56
CA VAL A 195 -12.87 21.28 -21.41
C VAL A 195 -13.28 20.62 -22.71
N SER A 196 -14.56 20.75 -23.07
CA SER A 196 -15.09 20.23 -24.32
C SER A 196 -14.56 21.03 -25.53
N ARG A 197 -14.65 20.47 -26.73
CA ARG A 197 -14.28 21.18 -27.99
C ARG A 197 -15.05 22.50 -28.19
N ARG A 198 -16.17 22.68 -27.54
CA ARG A 198 -17.00 23.90 -27.58
C ARG A 198 -16.65 24.90 -26.47
N GLY A 199 -15.59 24.64 -25.66
CA GLY A 199 -15.14 25.54 -24.59
C GLY A 199 -15.90 25.34 -23.26
N ASN A 200 -16.84 24.41 -23.15
CA ASN A 200 -17.57 24.15 -21.92
C ASN A 200 -16.70 23.31 -20.94
N ALA A 201 -16.52 23.79 -19.72
CA ALA A 201 -15.85 23.05 -18.66
C ALA A 201 -16.79 21.98 -18.07
N TRP A 202 -16.27 20.81 -17.80
CA TRP A 202 -16.96 19.73 -17.12
C TRP A 202 -16.02 18.97 -16.21
N ILE A 203 -16.57 18.24 -15.26
CA ILE A 203 -15.81 17.47 -14.26
C ILE A 203 -16.22 16.01 -14.39
N GLN A 204 -15.21 15.15 -14.45
CA GLN A 204 -15.35 13.71 -14.32
C GLN A 204 -14.77 13.30 -12.97
N PHE A 205 -15.44 12.41 -12.28
CA PHE A 205 -14.97 11.84 -11.02
C PHE A 205 -15.51 10.41 -10.86
N ASP A 206 -14.87 9.65 -10.01
CA ASP A 206 -15.37 8.34 -9.57
C ASP A 206 -16.09 8.54 -8.25
N LEU A 207 -17.27 7.91 -8.12
CA LEU A 207 -18.05 7.86 -6.90
C LEU A 207 -18.03 6.42 -6.38
N GLN A 208 -17.57 6.23 -5.17
CA GLN A 208 -17.57 4.94 -4.48
C GLN A 208 -18.59 4.98 -3.35
N GLU A 209 -19.51 4.06 -3.37
CA GLU A 209 -20.47 3.81 -2.29
C GLU A 209 -19.93 2.72 -1.36
N SER A 210 -20.21 2.84 -0.06
CA SER A 210 -20.00 1.74 0.87
C SER A 210 -21.06 0.68 0.60
N THR A 211 -20.68 -0.43 0.00
CA THR A 211 -21.50 -1.65 -0.05
C THR A 211 -21.48 -2.36 1.31
N GLY A 212 -21.54 -1.60 2.40
CA GLY A 212 -21.55 -2.13 3.75
C GLY A 212 -22.67 -3.13 3.92
N SER A 213 -22.27 -4.30 4.38
CA SER A 213 -23.11 -5.40 4.86
C SER A 213 -24.01 -4.98 6.01
#